data_73e6ba7c2860f25491919b8b30914c39
#
_entry.id   73e6ba7c2860f25491919b8b30914c39
#
_cell.length_a   1.000
_cell.length_b   1.000
_cell.length_c   1.000
_cell.angle_alpha   90.00
_cell.angle_beta   90.00
_cell.angle_gamma   90.00
#
_symmetry.space_group_name_H-M   'P 1'
#
loop_
_entity.id
_entity.type
_entity.pdbx_description
1 polymer ?
#
loop_
_entity_poly.entity_id
_entity_poly.type
_entity_poly.pdbx_seq_one_letter_code
_entity_poly.pdbx_strand_id
1 'polypeptide(L)'
;MNRKKIHAHGTPERVTRVFQLSFFYVTLYTRVMQTYAMVVRPDENLNQVASRIKAALSNQGYTEDNRNGETVFVIGGDGTFIYAVHQYMDRLDKVKFYGIHTGTLGFYTDFTENEVEEFLDAFLTGKCHDIEYPLLSATIDGKKYYGLNEIRIENAARTQVMEIFVNDKKLEDFRGTGICVCTQLGSTAYNRSLGGAVIQEGLPFIEMTEISGIHHIKYRSLGAPIILRQDTCLTFKSDSFQGALLGVDSDVYPLDDCTSICIHTSVSKKVHMLRGRQVSYFDRLKSLF
;
A
#
# COMPACT_ATOMS: atom_id res chain seq x y z
N MET A 1 41.75 73.22 32.27
CA MET A 1 43.20 73.36 32.03
C MET A 1 43.67 72.27 31.07
N ASN A 2 44.25 72.72 29.95
CA ASN A 2 45.18 72.09 29.01
C ASN A 2 44.92 70.65 28.52
N ARG A 3 44.51 70.58 27.29
CA ARG A 3 45.21 70.40 26.00
C ARG A 3 46.24 69.25 25.97
N LYS A 4 46.04 68.21 25.10
CA LYS A 4 46.89 68.06 23.92
C LYS A 4 46.27 67.04 22.92
N LYS A 5 46.17 67.47 21.65
CA LYS A 5 45.94 66.70 20.47
C LYS A 5 47.24 65.99 20.11
N ILE A 6 47.14 64.75 19.53
CA ILE A 6 48.12 64.28 18.56
C ILE A 6 47.35 63.54 17.46
N HIS A 7 47.56 63.98 16.19
CA HIS A 7 47.18 63.32 14.95
C HIS A 7 48.20 62.26 14.60
N ALA A 8 47.74 61.17 14.03
CA ALA A 8 48.53 60.41 13.03
C ALA A 8 47.59 59.67 12.04
N HIS A 9 47.85 59.94 10.79
CA HIS A 9 47.24 59.33 9.60
C HIS A 9 47.65 57.89 9.44
N GLY A 10 46.75 57.06 8.85
CA GLY A 10 47.04 55.72 8.32
C GLY A 10 45.84 55.20 7.55
N THR A 11 45.93 55.23 6.24
CA THR A 11 44.91 54.82 5.26
C THR A 11 44.49 53.35 5.36
N PRO A 12 43.23 53.03 5.14
CA PRO A 12 42.77 51.64 5.05
C PRO A 12 42.58 51.24 3.58
N GLU A 13 43.53 50.56 3.01
CA GLU A 13 43.31 49.81 1.79
C GLU A 13 44.06 48.46 1.91
N ARG A 14 43.34 47.40 2.22
CA ARG A 14 43.64 45.98 1.91
C ARG A 14 42.95 44.95 2.84
N VAL A 15 41.65 45.00 2.97
CA VAL A 15 40.91 43.86 3.59
C VAL A 15 39.55 43.64 2.93
N THR A 16 39.42 43.76 1.62
CA THR A 16 38.12 43.55 0.97
C THR A 16 38.23 42.63 -0.26
N ARG A 17 39.07 41.58 -0.21
CA ARG A 17 39.15 40.64 -1.32
C ARG A 17 39.24 39.15 -0.95
N VAL A 18 38.98 38.78 0.29
CA VAL A 18 39.05 37.35 0.69
C VAL A 18 37.69 36.76 1.07
N PHE A 19 36.63 37.55 1.16
CA PHE A 19 35.29 37.03 1.57
C PHE A 19 34.28 36.80 0.46
N GLN A 20 34.66 36.97 -0.82
CA GLN A 20 33.76 36.75 -1.95
C GLN A 20 33.94 35.43 -2.71
N LEU A 21 34.91 34.60 -2.33
CA LEU A 21 35.16 33.31 -2.98
C LEU A 21 34.67 32.09 -2.19
N SER A 22 34.22 32.28 -0.95
CA SER A 22 33.69 31.17 -0.12
C SER A 22 32.17 30.97 -0.22
N PHE A 23 31.42 31.90 -0.82
CA PHE A 23 29.96 31.74 -0.97
C PHE A 23 29.52 31.07 -2.26
N PHE A 24 30.39 30.88 -3.23
CA PHE A 24 30.09 30.19 -4.48
C PHE A 24 30.36 28.68 -4.45
N TYR A 25 31.00 28.17 -3.40
CA TYR A 25 31.39 26.74 -3.28
C TYR A 25 30.44 25.91 -2.40
N VAL A 26 29.43 26.52 -1.77
CA VAL A 26 28.49 25.81 -0.88
C VAL A 26 27.15 25.47 -1.54
N THR A 27 26.89 25.94 -2.77
CA THR A 27 25.62 25.66 -3.48
C THR A 27 25.75 24.52 -4.50
N LEU A 28 26.83 23.76 -4.46
CA LEU A 28 27.06 22.57 -5.30
C LEU A 28 27.02 21.29 -4.45
N TYR A 29 26.09 21.23 -3.47
CA TYR A 29 26.03 20.06 -2.62
C TYR A 29 24.72 19.36 -2.66
N THR A 30 24.85 18.17 -3.16
CA THR A 30 23.95 17.03 -3.04
C THR A 30 22.54 17.31 -3.52
N ARG A 31 22.37 17.36 -4.85
CA ARG A 31 21.19 16.74 -5.43
C ARG A 31 21.26 15.28 -4.95
N VAL A 32 20.59 14.98 -3.85
CA VAL A 32 20.32 13.58 -3.49
C VAL A 32 19.77 12.96 -4.76
N MET A 33 20.45 12.01 -5.31
CA MET A 33 20.01 11.32 -6.53
C MET A 33 18.68 10.68 -6.15
N GLN A 34 17.58 11.27 -6.62
CA GLN A 34 16.26 10.74 -6.38
C GLN A 34 16.11 9.49 -7.25
N THR A 35 15.89 8.35 -6.61
CA THR A 35 15.77 7.08 -7.30
C THR A 35 14.30 6.65 -7.36
N TYR A 36 13.95 6.00 -8.46
CA TYR A 36 12.62 5.41 -8.61
C TYR A 36 12.71 3.99 -9.15
N ALA A 37 11.67 3.23 -8.89
CA ALA A 37 11.44 1.93 -9.51
C ALA A 37 10.18 1.98 -10.37
N MET A 38 10.00 1.02 -11.25
CA MET A 38 8.83 0.98 -12.13
C MET A 38 8.30 -0.44 -12.27
N VAL A 39 7.00 -0.60 -12.05
CA VAL A 39 6.27 -1.85 -12.30
C VAL A 39 5.23 -1.58 -13.38
N VAL A 40 5.36 -2.26 -14.51
CA VAL A 40 4.51 -2.07 -15.69
C VAL A 40 3.80 -3.38 -16.00
N ARG A 41 2.49 -3.35 -16.20
CA ARG A 41 1.77 -4.50 -16.75
C ARG A 41 2.29 -4.80 -18.17
N PRO A 42 2.56 -6.06 -18.52
CA PRO A 42 3.01 -6.42 -19.87
C PRO A 42 1.96 -6.08 -20.94
N ASP A 43 2.18 -4.96 -21.65
CA ASP A 43 1.30 -4.44 -22.69
C ASP A 43 2.08 -3.40 -23.52
N GLU A 44 1.96 -3.44 -24.87
CA GLU A 44 2.74 -2.55 -25.75
C GLU A 44 2.40 -1.06 -25.55
N ASN A 45 1.13 -0.71 -25.38
CA ASN A 45 0.71 0.66 -25.15
C ASN A 45 1.27 1.21 -23.83
N LEU A 46 1.32 0.36 -22.78
CA LEU A 46 1.83 0.75 -21.49
C LEU A 46 3.35 0.95 -21.47
N ASN A 47 4.08 0.24 -22.34
CA ASN A 47 5.51 0.47 -22.54
C ASN A 47 5.76 1.88 -23.11
N GLN A 48 4.86 2.43 -23.92
CA GLN A 48 4.97 3.81 -24.41
C GLN A 48 4.72 4.82 -23.28
N VAL A 49 3.71 4.60 -22.43
CA VAL A 49 3.45 5.41 -21.24
C VAL A 49 4.67 5.37 -20.29
N ALA A 50 5.20 4.18 -20.02
CA ALA A 50 6.39 4.01 -19.21
C ALA A 50 7.61 4.77 -19.78
N SER A 51 7.81 4.72 -21.09
CA SER A 51 8.92 5.41 -21.75
C SER A 51 8.80 6.93 -21.64
N ARG A 52 7.57 7.50 -21.77
CA ARG A 52 7.31 8.93 -21.56
C ARG A 52 7.63 9.35 -20.13
N ILE A 53 7.18 8.58 -19.14
CA ILE A 53 7.46 8.83 -17.71
C ILE A 53 8.96 8.76 -17.44
N LYS A 54 9.66 7.73 -17.94
CA LYS A 54 11.13 7.57 -17.79
C LYS A 54 11.88 8.76 -18.38
N ALA A 55 11.53 9.20 -19.58
CA ALA A 55 12.17 10.34 -20.21
C ALA A 55 11.99 11.64 -19.40
N ALA A 56 10.77 11.90 -18.92
CA ALA A 56 10.49 13.07 -18.10
C ALA A 56 11.26 13.06 -16.76
N LEU A 57 11.27 11.92 -16.07
CA LEU A 57 12.00 11.75 -14.81
C LEU A 57 13.52 11.91 -15.01
N SER A 58 14.07 11.32 -16.06
CA SER A 58 15.50 11.44 -16.41
C SER A 58 15.91 12.90 -16.67
N ASN A 59 15.07 13.66 -17.38
CA ASN A 59 15.30 15.10 -17.63
C ASN A 59 15.30 15.93 -16.34
N GLN A 60 14.65 15.43 -15.29
CA GLN A 60 14.63 16.05 -13.95
C GLN A 60 15.73 15.48 -13.01
N GLY A 61 16.57 14.59 -13.50
CA GLY A 61 17.72 14.03 -12.78
C GLY A 61 17.35 12.85 -11.86
N TYR A 62 16.21 12.22 -12.06
CA TYR A 62 15.86 10.96 -11.40
C TYR A 62 16.58 9.80 -12.08
N THR A 63 16.94 8.78 -11.29
CA THR A 63 17.61 7.57 -11.78
C THR A 63 16.74 6.34 -11.49
N GLU A 64 16.56 5.49 -12.49
CA GLU A 64 15.84 4.23 -12.32
C GLU A 64 16.73 3.23 -11.53
N ASP A 65 16.21 2.76 -10.41
CA ASP A 65 16.78 1.68 -9.60
C ASP A 65 15.64 0.79 -9.09
N ASN A 66 15.38 -0.29 -9.78
CA ASN A 66 14.31 -1.22 -9.45
C ASN A 66 14.52 -1.99 -8.13
N ARG A 67 15.70 -1.90 -7.53
CA ARG A 67 15.98 -2.51 -6.22
C ARG A 67 15.85 -1.53 -5.08
N ASN A 68 16.31 -0.29 -5.27
CA ASN A 68 16.45 0.68 -4.18
C ASN A 68 15.63 1.97 -4.40
N GLY A 69 14.85 2.05 -5.48
CA GLY A 69 14.00 3.21 -5.74
C GLY A 69 13.12 3.57 -4.54
N GLU A 70 13.04 4.86 -4.24
CA GLU A 70 12.22 5.40 -3.13
C GLU A 70 10.76 5.57 -3.54
N THR A 71 10.50 5.78 -4.83
CA THR A 71 9.15 5.82 -5.40
C THR A 71 8.99 4.69 -6.39
N VAL A 72 7.95 3.89 -6.24
CA VAL A 72 7.56 2.82 -7.16
C VAL A 72 6.43 3.34 -8.04
N PHE A 73 6.73 3.65 -9.31
CA PHE A 73 5.72 3.97 -10.29
C PHE A 73 5.03 2.70 -10.78
N VAL A 74 3.72 2.65 -10.66
CA VAL A 74 2.92 1.50 -11.10
C VAL A 74 2.09 1.89 -12.30
N ILE A 75 2.28 1.19 -13.43
CA ILE A 75 1.56 1.44 -14.68
C ILE A 75 0.72 0.22 -15.00
N GLY A 76 -0.59 0.32 -14.75
CA GLY A 76 -1.53 -0.79 -14.92
C GLY A 76 -2.80 -0.61 -14.12
N GLY A 77 -3.58 -1.68 -13.95
CA GLY A 77 -4.78 -1.70 -13.12
C GLY A 77 -4.47 -2.01 -11.65
N ASP A 78 -5.55 -2.11 -10.84
CA ASP A 78 -5.45 -2.42 -9.40
C ASP A 78 -4.69 -3.72 -9.12
N GLY A 79 -4.85 -4.75 -9.94
CA GLY A 79 -4.07 -6.00 -9.81
C GLY A 79 -2.55 -5.79 -9.98
N THR A 80 -2.14 -4.89 -10.89
CA THR A 80 -0.72 -4.54 -11.07
C THR A 80 -0.20 -3.79 -9.86
N PHE A 81 -1.05 -2.96 -9.24
CA PHE A 81 -0.68 -2.24 -8.03
C PHE A 81 -0.46 -3.19 -6.85
N ILE A 82 -1.36 -4.15 -6.64
CA ILE A 82 -1.22 -5.20 -5.61
C ILE A 82 0.05 -6.00 -5.84
N TYR A 83 0.32 -6.43 -7.08
CA TYR A 83 1.55 -7.12 -7.44
C TYR A 83 2.80 -6.30 -7.09
N ALA A 84 2.80 -4.99 -7.39
CA ALA A 84 3.90 -4.11 -7.03
C ALA A 84 4.10 -4.04 -5.50
N VAL A 85 3.03 -3.95 -4.72
CA VAL A 85 3.11 -3.96 -3.24
C VAL A 85 3.76 -5.26 -2.75
N HIS A 86 3.36 -6.42 -3.27
CA HIS A 86 3.95 -7.71 -2.92
C HIS A 86 5.44 -7.81 -3.30
N GLN A 87 5.81 -7.28 -4.47
CA GLN A 87 7.21 -7.25 -4.92
C GLN A 87 8.12 -6.43 -3.99
N TYR A 88 7.60 -5.38 -3.37
CA TYR A 88 8.34 -4.50 -2.46
C TYR A 88 7.99 -4.72 -0.98
N MET A 89 7.40 -5.86 -0.62
CA MET A 89 6.91 -6.16 0.73
C MET A 89 7.97 -5.95 1.83
N ASP A 90 9.22 -6.29 1.56
CA ASP A 90 10.31 -6.14 2.53
C ASP A 90 10.81 -4.69 2.68
N ARG A 91 10.34 -3.79 1.82
CA ARG A 91 10.80 -2.39 1.76
C ARG A 91 9.66 -1.37 1.88
N LEU A 92 8.48 -1.77 2.34
CA LEU A 92 7.32 -0.88 2.46
C LEU A 92 7.58 0.35 3.33
N ASP A 93 8.51 0.25 4.28
CA ASP A 93 8.97 1.36 5.12
C ASP A 93 9.87 2.39 4.41
N LYS A 94 10.29 2.09 3.18
CA LYS A 94 11.26 2.88 2.40
C LYS A 94 10.74 3.32 1.04
N VAL A 95 9.59 2.79 0.61
CA VAL A 95 9.04 3.05 -0.71
C VAL A 95 7.65 3.66 -0.63
N LYS A 96 7.36 4.53 -1.60
CA LYS A 96 6.02 5.07 -1.82
C LYS A 96 5.54 4.65 -3.21
N PHE A 97 4.29 4.28 -3.31
CA PHE A 97 3.69 3.84 -4.57
C PHE A 97 2.92 4.97 -5.22
N TYR A 98 3.13 5.18 -6.50
CA TYR A 98 2.40 6.16 -7.29
C TYR A 98 1.94 5.55 -8.61
N GLY A 99 0.63 5.43 -8.80
CA GLY A 99 0.05 4.65 -9.88
C GLY A 99 -0.66 5.48 -10.95
N ILE A 100 -0.57 5.00 -12.21
CA ILE A 100 -1.37 5.47 -13.33
C ILE A 100 -2.19 4.29 -13.87
N HIS A 101 -3.49 4.49 -14.02
CA HIS A 101 -4.43 3.44 -14.41
C HIS A 101 -4.56 3.32 -15.92
N THR A 102 -4.80 2.11 -16.37
CA THR A 102 -5.10 1.80 -17.76
C THR A 102 -6.58 1.44 -17.90
N GLY A 103 -7.30 2.18 -18.72
CA GLY A 103 -8.75 2.04 -18.85
C GLY A 103 -9.54 2.86 -17.81
N THR A 104 -10.57 2.27 -17.21
CA THR A 104 -11.39 2.94 -16.17
C THR A 104 -10.61 3.14 -14.89
N LEU A 105 -10.83 4.27 -14.21
CA LEU A 105 -10.18 4.63 -12.96
C LEU A 105 -10.39 3.54 -11.89
N GLY A 106 -9.29 3.08 -11.28
CA GLY A 106 -9.31 2.09 -10.20
C GLY A 106 -9.30 2.72 -8.81
N PHE A 107 -9.13 1.88 -7.78
CA PHE A 107 -9.09 2.31 -6.38
C PHE A 107 -7.71 2.78 -5.93
N TYR A 108 -6.63 2.30 -6.59
CA TYR A 108 -5.25 2.57 -6.18
C TYR A 108 -4.59 3.72 -6.92
N THR A 109 -5.23 4.29 -7.94
CA THR A 109 -4.65 5.31 -8.82
C THR A 109 -5.55 6.52 -8.93
N ASP A 110 -5.00 7.67 -9.34
CA ASP A 110 -5.75 8.92 -9.49
C ASP A 110 -5.80 9.39 -10.94
N PHE A 111 -4.93 8.87 -11.81
CA PHE A 111 -4.79 9.29 -13.19
C PHE A 111 -4.92 8.10 -14.13
N THR A 112 -5.39 8.37 -15.32
CA THR A 112 -5.45 7.43 -16.44
C THR A 112 -4.25 7.61 -17.37
N GLU A 113 -4.02 6.64 -18.25
CA GLU A 113 -2.94 6.65 -19.24
C GLU A 113 -2.94 7.88 -20.17
N ASN A 114 -4.09 8.55 -20.33
CA ASN A 114 -4.22 9.76 -21.12
C ASN A 114 -3.79 11.03 -20.36
N GLU A 115 -3.58 10.95 -19.05
CA GLU A 115 -3.28 12.05 -18.14
C GLU A 115 -1.82 12.00 -17.63
N VAL A 116 -0.89 11.53 -18.46
CA VAL A 116 0.54 11.36 -18.08
C VAL A 116 1.18 12.69 -17.70
N GLU A 117 0.83 13.78 -18.35
CA GLU A 117 1.41 15.10 -18.07
C GLU A 117 0.97 15.62 -16.70
N GLU A 118 -0.32 15.50 -16.37
CA GLU A 118 -0.88 15.88 -15.07
C GLU A 118 -0.33 14.99 -13.94
N PHE A 119 -0.18 13.69 -14.21
CA PHE A 119 0.45 12.73 -13.30
C PHE A 119 1.89 13.14 -12.96
N LEU A 120 2.69 13.50 -13.98
CA LEU A 120 4.06 13.95 -13.82
C LEU A 120 4.13 15.33 -13.13
N ASP A 121 3.27 16.28 -13.51
CA ASP A 121 3.22 17.60 -12.85
C ASP A 121 2.94 17.47 -11.36
N ALA A 122 1.95 16.67 -10.98
CA ALA A 122 1.60 16.46 -9.58
C ALA A 122 2.79 15.89 -8.78
N PHE A 123 3.52 14.93 -9.34
CA PHE A 123 4.69 14.33 -8.69
C PHE A 123 5.87 15.30 -8.61
N LEU A 124 6.27 15.88 -9.75
CA LEU A 124 7.47 16.73 -9.86
C LEU A 124 7.33 18.06 -9.12
N THR A 125 6.11 18.56 -8.97
CA THR A 125 5.85 19.82 -8.22
C THR A 125 5.55 19.57 -6.74
N GLY A 126 5.59 18.32 -6.26
CA GLY A 126 5.37 17.97 -4.86
C GLY A 126 3.92 18.15 -4.38
N LYS A 127 2.95 18.11 -5.29
CA LYS A 127 1.51 18.21 -4.97
C LYS A 127 0.92 16.90 -4.46
N CYS A 128 1.66 15.79 -4.54
CA CYS A 128 1.19 14.51 -4.07
C CYS A 128 1.07 14.45 -2.55
N HIS A 129 -0.01 13.83 -2.07
CA HIS A 129 -0.24 13.54 -0.66
C HIS A 129 0.08 12.07 -0.40
N ASP A 130 0.79 11.79 0.70
CA ASP A 130 1.11 10.45 1.15
C ASP A 130 -0.02 9.94 2.06
N ILE A 131 -0.65 8.83 1.69
CA ILE A 131 -1.70 8.18 2.49
C ILE A 131 -1.22 6.78 2.86
N GLU A 132 -1.33 6.44 4.14
CA GLU A 132 -0.93 5.14 4.67
C GLU A 132 -2.11 4.19 4.75
N TYR A 133 -1.93 2.98 4.22
CA TYR A 133 -2.89 1.89 4.34
C TYR A 133 -2.24 0.70 5.05
N PRO A 134 -2.72 0.32 6.25
CA PRO A 134 -2.20 -0.84 6.95
C PRO A 134 -2.62 -2.13 6.23
N LEU A 135 -1.73 -3.12 6.23
CA LEU A 135 -1.99 -4.44 5.67
C LEU A 135 -2.67 -5.34 6.70
N LEU A 136 -3.40 -6.35 6.23
CA LEU A 136 -3.70 -7.53 7.04
C LEU A 136 -2.43 -8.38 7.22
N SER A 137 -2.30 -9.02 8.35
CA SER A 137 -1.26 -10.00 8.64
C SER A 137 -1.90 -11.32 9.06
N ALA A 138 -1.62 -12.41 8.36
CA ALA A 138 -1.89 -13.76 8.85
C ALA A 138 -0.62 -14.34 9.47
N THR A 139 -0.74 -14.95 10.67
CA THR A 139 0.35 -15.65 11.31
C THR A 139 0.01 -17.14 11.40
N ILE A 140 0.90 -17.98 10.88
CA ILE A 140 0.81 -19.44 10.86
C ILE A 140 2.16 -19.99 11.31
N ASP A 141 2.22 -20.70 12.41
CA ASP A 141 3.46 -21.30 12.96
C ASP A 141 4.65 -20.33 12.99
N GLY A 142 4.37 -19.09 13.38
CA GLY A 142 5.36 -18.01 13.46
C GLY A 142 5.70 -17.32 12.13
N LYS A 143 5.30 -17.86 11.00
CA LYS A 143 5.46 -17.23 9.68
C LYS A 143 4.33 -16.23 9.43
N LYS A 144 4.67 -15.08 8.86
CA LYS A 144 3.72 -14.00 8.57
C LYS A 144 3.51 -13.82 7.09
N TYR A 145 2.25 -13.59 6.71
CA TYR A 145 1.80 -13.29 5.36
C TYR A 145 1.03 -11.96 5.41
N TYR A 146 1.16 -11.13 4.38
CA TYR A 146 0.59 -9.78 4.37
C TYR A 146 -0.26 -9.55 3.13
N GLY A 147 -1.53 -9.16 3.33
CA GLY A 147 -2.47 -8.84 2.27
C GLY A 147 -2.91 -7.38 2.31
N LEU A 148 -3.04 -6.77 1.13
CA LEU A 148 -3.53 -5.40 0.96
C LEU A 148 -5.06 -5.36 0.92
N ASN A 149 -5.67 -6.26 0.14
CA ASN A 149 -7.13 -6.38 0.03
C ASN A 149 -7.69 -7.32 1.08
N GLU A 150 -7.35 -8.60 0.98
CA GLU A 150 -7.94 -9.62 1.84
C GLU A 150 -6.99 -10.80 2.09
N ILE A 151 -7.29 -11.50 3.19
CA ILE A 151 -6.75 -12.82 3.49
C ILE A 151 -7.92 -13.78 3.61
N ARG A 152 -7.81 -14.93 2.93
CA ARG A 152 -8.86 -15.94 2.86
C ARG A 152 -8.35 -17.29 3.36
N ILE A 153 -9.22 -18.03 4.01
CA ILE A 153 -9.02 -19.44 4.34
C ILE A 153 -10.09 -20.21 3.54
N GLU A 154 -9.69 -20.98 2.55
CA GLU A 154 -10.61 -21.62 1.60
C GLU A 154 -10.28 -23.08 1.42
N ASN A 155 -11.30 -23.95 1.40
CA ASN A 155 -11.18 -25.34 1.02
C ASN A 155 -12.19 -25.64 -0.09
N ALA A 156 -11.73 -25.65 -1.34
CA ALA A 156 -12.58 -25.88 -2.49
C ALA A 156 -12.96 -27.36 -2.67
N ALA A 157 -12.21 -28.28 -2.09
CA ALA A 157 -12.43 -29.73 -2.27
C ALA A 157 -13.45 -30.30 -1.28
N ARG A 158 -13.54 -29.73 -0.09
CA ARG A 158 -14.43 -30.19 0.99
C ARG A 158 -14.85 -29.04 1.90
N THR A 159 -15.89 -29.22 2.68
CA THR A 159 -16.27 -28.23 3.69
C THR A 159 -15.20 -28.14 4.77
N GLN A 160 -14.76 -26.92 5.07
CA GLN A 160 -13.91 -26.60 6.19
C GLN A 160 -14.76 -26.41 7.45
N VAL A 161 -14.34 -27.03 8.55
CA VAL A 161 -14.91 -26.81 9.88
C VAL A 161 -13.85 -26.08 10.70
N MET A 162 -14.22 -24.99 11.33
CA MET A 162 -13.31 -24.23 12.20
C MET A 162 -14.05 -23.49 13.30
N GLU A 163 -13.39 -23.30 14.42
CA GLU A 163 -13.81 -22.41 15.49
C GLU A 163 -13.25 -21.01 15.19
N ILE A 164 -14.10 -20.00 15.32
CA ILE A 164 -13.74 -18.60 15.10
C ILE A 164 -13.73 -17.86 16.42
N PHE A 165 -12.61 -17.17 16.71
CA PHE A 165 -12.42 -16.37 17.90
C PHE A 165 -12.19 -14.91 17.53
N VAL A 166 -12.80 -14.02 18.28
CA VAL A 166 -12.62 -12.55 18.19
C VAL A 166 -11.99 -12.09 19.51
N ASN A 167 -10.78 -11.55 19.46
CA ASN A 167 -10.03 -11.13 20.67
C ASN A 167 -10.07 -12.20 21.77
N ASP A 168 -9.68 -13.44 21.42
CA ASP A 168 -9.63 -14.63 22.28
C ASP A 168 -10.98 -15.15 22.81
N LYS A 169 -12.10 -14.55 22.44
CA LYS A 169 -13.44 -15.04 22.76
C LYS A 169 -14.01 -15.80 21.57
N LYS A 170 -14.43 -17.04 21.81
CA LYS A 170 -15.10 -17.83 20.80
C LYS A 170 -16.38 -17.12 20.35
N LEU A 171 -16.47 -16.87 19.04
CA LEU A 171 -17.64 -16.29 18.39
C LEU A 171 -18.58 -17.41 17.95
N GLU A 172 -18.03 -18.36 17.15
CA GLU A 172 -18.87 -19.35 16.46
C GLU A 172 -18.13 -20.63 16.08
N ASP A 173 -18.90 -21.65 15.73
CA ASP A 173 -18.45 -22.89 15.05
C ASP A 173 -18.88 -22.81 13.61
N PHE A 174 -17.95 -22.47 12.73
CA PHE A 174 -18.17 -22.34 11.30
C PHE A 174 -18.06 -23.66 10.57
N ARG A 175 -18.90 -23.85 9.57
CA ARG A 175 -18.78 -24.89 8.55
C ARG A 175 -19.15 -24.32 7.20
N GLY A 176 -18.28 -24.45 6.20
CA GLY A 176 -18.51 -23.93 4.85
C GLY A 176 -17.31 -24.13 3.95
N THR A 177 -17.22 -23.35 2.88
CA THR A 177 -16.06 -23.34 2.00
C THR A 177 -14.88 -22.61 2.65
N GLY A 178 -15.15 -21.53 3.39
CA GLY A 178 -14.08 -20.74 4.02
C GLY A 178 -14.52 -19.40 4.60
N ILE A 179 -13.53 -18.58 4.90
CA ILE A 179 -13.70 -17.23 5.45
C ILE A 179 -12.84 -16.25 4.65
N CYS A 180 -13.36 -15.06 4.41
CA CYS A 180 -12.63 -13.92 3.89
C CYS A 180 -12.53 -12.85 4.99
N VAL A 181 -11.32 -12.33 5.22
CA VAL A 181 -11.10 -11.14 6.05
C VAL A 181 -10.50 -10.07 5.15
N CYS A 182 -11.15 -8.91 5.05
CA CYS A 182 -10.69 -7.84 4.17
C CYS A 182 -10.40 -6.54 4.92
N THR A 183 -9.52 -5.73 4.33
CA THR A 183 -9.32 -4.32 4.70
C THR A 183 -10.43 -3.45 4.13
N GLN A 184 -10.45 -2.17 4.50
CA GLN A 184 -11.32 -1.18 3.85
C GLN A 184 -11.11 -1.14 2.31
N LEU A 185 -9.87 -1.29 1.82
CA LEU A 185 -9.57 -1.32 0.38
C LEU A 185 -10.13 -2.59 -0.28
N GLY A 186 -9.94 -3.74 0.37
CA GLY A 186 -10.43 -5.03 -0.11
C GLY A 186 -11.95 -5.21 -0.04
N SER A 187 -12.66 -4.32 0.68
CA SER A 187 -14.13 -4.40 0.78
C SER A 187 -14.83 -4.28 -0.57
N THR A 188 -14.21 -3.59 -1.54
CA THR A 188 -14.72 -3.45 -2.90
C THR A 188 -14.23 -4.54 -3.86
N ALA A 189 -13.32 -5.42 -3.42
CA ALA A 189 -12.74 -6.52 -4.19
C ALA A 189 -13.53 -7.84 -4.01
N TYR A 190 -12.87 -8.93 -3.66
CA TYR A 190 -13.51 -10.24 -3.51
C TYR A 190 -14.60 -10.28 -2.44
N ASN A 191 -14.41 -9.54 -1.34
CA ASN A 191 -15.42 -9.40 -0.28
C ASN A 191 -16.80 -9.00 -0.81
N ARG A 192 -16.86 -8.05 -1.76
CA ARG A 192 -18.12 -7.63 -2.39
C ARG A 192 -18.81 -8.78 -3.13
N SER A 193 -18.04 -9.64 -3.78
CA SER A 193 -18.59 -10.83 -4.50
C SER A 193 -19.17 -11.87 -3.54
N LEU A 194 -18.76 -11.85 -2.28
CA LEU A 194 -19.29 -12.69 -1.21
C LEU A 194 -20.55 -12.10 -0.54
N GLY A 195 -20.97 -10.90 -0.96
CA GLY A 195 -22.09 -10.18 -0.31
C GLY A 195 -21.66 -9.37 0.90
N GLY A 196 -20.38 -9.14 1.10
CA GLY A 196 -19.85 -8.25 2.13
C GLY A 196 -20.19 -6.78 1.86
N ALA A 197 -20.12 -5.98 2.91
CA ALA A 197 -20.37 -4.54 2.85
C ALA A 197 -19.19 -3.80 2.21
N VAL A 198 -19.48 -2.66 1.60
CA VAL A 198 -18.46 -1.73 1.12
C VAL A 198 -18.08 -0.81 2.28
N ILE A 199 -16.81 -0.80 2.66
CA ILE A 199 -16.27 0.08 3.70
C ILE A 199 -15.67 1.31 3.02
N GLN A 200 -16.16 2.49 3.37
CA GLN A 200 -15.63 3.74 2.83
C GLN A 200 -14.17 3.92 3.23
N GLU A 201 -13.37 4.41 2.29
CA GLU A 201 -11.96 4.76 2.52
C GLU A 201 -11.80 5.71 3.71
N GLY A 202 -10.78 5.46 4.54
CA GLY A 202 -10.50 6.24 5.74
C GLY A 202 -11.19 5.74 7.02
N LEU A 203 -12.09 4.77 6.93
CA LEU A 203 -12.70 4.16 8.12
C LEU A 203 -11.80 3.03 8.67
N PRO A 204 -11.44 3.03 9.97
CA PRO A 204 -10.51 2.07 10.55
C PRO A 204 -11.21 0.74 10.89
N PHE A 205 -11.73 0.07 9.86
CA PHE A 205 -12.43 -1.20 10.00
C PHE A 205 -11.83 -2.28 9.11
N ILE A 206 -12.04 -3.52 9.53
CA ILE A 206 -11.88 -4.75 8.74
C ILE A 206 -13.25 -5.45 8.70
N GLU A 207 -13.42 -6.35 7.76
CA GLU A 207 -14.64 -7.14 7.66
C GLU A 207 -14.30 -8.61 7.54
N MET A 208 -15.08 -9.45 8.20
CA MET A 208 -15.05 -10.90 8.05
C MET A 208 -16.35 -11.36 7.38
N THR A 209 -16.23 -12.13 6.31
CA THR A 209 -17.35 -12.65 5.51
C THR A 209 -17.20 -14.14 5.33
N GLU A 210 -18.27 -14.90 5.55
CA GLU A 210 -18.32 -16.33 5.31
C GLU A 210 -18.32 -16.64 3.81
N ILE A 211 -17.60 -17.69 3.40
CA ILE A 211 -17.64 -18.22 2.04
C ILE A 211 -18.48 -19.48 2.04
N SER A 212 -19.68 -19.41 1.49
CA SER A 212 -20.63 -20.52 1.40
C SER A 212 -20.84 -21.26 2.73
N GLY A 213 -21.18 -20.51 3.78
CA GLY A 213 -21.48 -21.06 5.09
C GLY A 213 -22.64 -22.04 5.06
N ILE A 214 -22.52 -23.17 5.77
CA ILE A 214 -23.54 -24.21 5.91
C ILE A 214 -24.09 -24.19 7.33
N HIS A 215 -25.32 -23.67 7.47
CA HIS A 215 -26.00 -23.63 8.76
C HIS A 215 -26.63 -24.98 9.11
N HIS A 216 -26.34 -25.51 10.28
CA HIS A 216 -26.89 -26.73 10.79
C HIS A 216 -27.05 -26.65 12.32
N ILE A 217 -27.87 -27.49 12.92
CA ILE A 217 -28.12 -27.50 14.36
C ILE A 217 -26.82 -27.55 15.18
N LYS A 218 -25.81 -28.28 14.69
CA LYS A 218 -24.50 -28.45 15.33
C LYS A 218 -23.51 -27.30 15.00
N TYR A 219 -23.68 -26.64 13.86
CA TYR A 219 -22.78 -25.57 13.39
C TYR A 219 -23.62 -24.31 13.22
N ARG A 220 -23.50 -23.40 14.19
CA ARG A 220 -24.24 -22.14 14.21
C ARG A 220 -23.25 -21.02 14.00
N SER A 221 -23.23 -20.49 12.80
CA SER A 221 -22.45 -19.30 12.47
C SER A 221 -23.39 -18.08 12.36
N LEU A 222 -22.78 -16.90 12.32
CA LEU A 222 -23.51 -15.62 12.25
C LEU A 222 -24.37 -15.54 10.97
N GLY A 223 -23.88 -16.10 9.87
CA GLY A 223 -24.57 -16.10 8.58
C GLY A 223 -24.72 -14.74 7.95
N ALA A 224 -23.90 -13.79 8.37
CA ALA A 224 -23.86 -12.42 7.87
C ALA A 224 -22.42 -11.88 7.95
N PRO A 225 -22.03 -10.97 7.04
CA PRO A 225 -20.78 -10.24 7.17
C PRO A 225 -20.72 -9.46 8.47
N ILE A 226 -19.55 -9.42 9.11
CA ILE A 226 -19.33 -8.65 10.33
C ILE A 226 -18.21 -7.62 10.15
N ILE A 227 -18.53 -6.36 10.38
CA ILE A 227 -17.57 -5.26 10.40
C ILE A 227 -16.99 -5.14 11.80
N LEU A 228 -15.67 -5.15 11.89
CA LEU A 228 -14.91 -5.13 13.12
C LEU A 228 -13.95 -3.94 13.12
N ARG A 229 -13.56 -3.52 14.32
CA ARG A 229 -12.51 -2.52 14.47
C ARG A 229 -11.19 -3.03 13.90
N GLN A 230 -10.42 -2.14 13.34
CA GLN A 230 -9.11 -2.46 12.73
C GLN A 230 -8.14 -3.13 13.72
N ASP A 231 -8.23 -2.86 15.02
CA ASP A 231 -7.39 -3.45 16.06
C ASP A 231 -7.86 -4.85 16.54
N THR A 232 -8.90 -5.40 15.91
CA THR A 232 -9.43 -6.74 16.24
C THR A 232 -8.47 -7.83 15.76
N CYS A 233 -8.26 -8.83 16.60
CA CYS A 233 -7.58 -10.08 16.25
C CYS A 233 -8.62 -11.19 16.02
N LEU A 234 -8.52 -11.85 14.88
CA LEU A 234 -9.33 -13.01 14.50
C LEU A 234 -8.45 -14.26 14.55
N THR A 235 -8.89 -15.29 15.32
CA THR A 235 -8.19 -16.57 15.34
C THR A 235 -9.12 -17.66 14.85
N PHE A 236 -8.62 -18.45 13.91
CA PHE A 236 -9.31 -19.58 13.27
C PHE A 236 -8.60 -20.87 13.71
N LYS A 237 -9.34 -21.78 14.33
CA LYS A 237 -8.81 -23.08 14.79
C LYS A 237 -9.58 -24.21 14.14
N SER A 238 -8.88 -25.25 13.73
CA SER A 238 -9.45 -26.45 13.14
C SER A 238 -8.65 -27.67 13.57
N ASP A 239 -9.31 -28.80 13.73
CA ASP A 239 -8.63 -30.08 13.91
C ASP A 239 -7.79 -30.44 12.68
N SER A 240 -8.16 -29.93 11.50
CA SER A 240 -7.42 -30.13 10.26
C SER A 240 -7.79 -29.07 9.22
N PHE A 241 -6.77 -28.43 8.65
CA PHE A 241 -6.85 -27.60 7.47
C PHE A 241 -6.38 -28.35 6.21
N GLN A 242 -6.32 -29.68 6.24
CA GLN A 242 -5.85 -30.47 5.10
C GLN A 242 -6.64 -30.15 3.82
N GLY A 243 -5.94 -29.78 2.74
CA GLY A 243 -6.49 -29.37 1.46
C GLY A 243 -7.06 -27.95 1.44
N ALA A 244 -6.97 -27.22 2.56
CA ALA A 244 -7.30 -25.80 2.60
C ALA A 244 -6.11 -24.95 2.13
N LEU A 245 -6.43 -23.77 1.61
CA LEU A 245 -5.48 -22.78 1.12
C LEU A 245 -5.64 -21.46 1.89
N LEU A 246 -4.53 -20.82 2.20
CA LEU A 246 -4.50 -19.40 2.56
C LEU A 246 -4.38 -18.60 1.27
N GLY A 247 -5.42 -17.86 0.92
CA GLY A 247 -5.37 -16.84 -0.11
C GLY A 247 -4.91 -15.51 0.51
N VAL A 248 -3.92 -14.87 -0.10
CA VAL A 248 -3.41 -13.57 0.32
C VAL A 248 -3.38 -12.69 -0.91
N ASP A 249 -4.39 -11.85 -1.07
CA ASP A 249 -4.65 -11.16 -2.33
C ASP A 249 -4.68 -12.17 -3.51
N SER A 250 -3.71 -12.13 -4.42
CA SER A 250 -3.59 -13.06 -5.55
C SER A 250 -2.73 -14.30 -5.26
N ASP A 251 -2.02 -14.33 -4.14
CA ASP A 251 -1.14 -15.45 -3.81
C ASP A 251 -1.87 -16.52 -2.99
N VAL A 252 -1.43 -17.78 -3.12
CA VAL A 252 -2.01 -18.91 -2.38
C VAL A 252 -0.92 -19.75 -1.73
N TYR A 253 -1.21 -20.25 -0.52
CA TYR A 253 -0.31 -21.08 0.27
C TYR A 253 -1.07 -22.25 0.88
N PRO A 254 -0.51 -23.49 0.89
CA PRO A 254 -1.16 -24.65 1.52
C PRO A 254 -1.21 -24.49 3.05
N LEU A 255 -2.26 -25.06 3.65
CA LEU A 255 -2.52 -25.03 5.09
C LEU A 255 -2.48 -26.42 5.75
N ASP A 256 -1.97 -27.42 5.05
CA ASP A 256 -2.11 -28.85 5.44
C ASP A 256 -1.61 -29.16 6.85
N ASP A 257 -0.53 -28.51 7.28
CA ASP A 257 0.16 -28.82 8.55
C ASP A 257 -0.21 -27.89 9.71
N CYS A 258 -1.13 -26.96 9.52
CA CYS A 258 -1.50 -26.02 10.57
C CYS A 258 -2.81 -26.37 11.25
N THR A 259 -3.00 -25.91 12.49
CA THR A 259 -4.25 -26.06 13.26
C THR A 259 -4.81 -24.72 13.75
N SER A 260 -4.04 -23.64 13.58
CA SER A 260 -4.45 -22.31 14.05
C SER A 260 -3.87 -21.23 13.14
N ILE A 261 -4.71 -20.25 12.77
CA ILE A 261 -4.37 -19.11 11.96
C ILE A 261 -4.85 -17.86 12.68
N CYS A 262 -3.96 -16.89 12.93
CA CYS A 262 -4.33 -15.60 13.50
C CYS A 262 -4.26 -14.54 12.41
N ILE A 263 -5.36 -13.81 12.20
CA ILE A 263 -5.44 -12.68 11.23
C ILE A 263 -5.74 -11.40 12.01
N HIS A 264 -4.94 -10.38 11.78
CA HIS A 264 -5.11 -9.06 12.38
C HIS A 264 -4.52 -8.00 11.44
N THR A 265 -4.83 -6.72 11.68
CA THR A 265 -4.15 -5.63 10.97
C THR A 265 -2.71 -5.51 11.43
N SER A 266 -1.78 -5.41 10.51
CA SER A 266 -0.36 -5.25 10.80
C SER A 266 -0.07 -3.87 11.41
N VAL A 267 0.66 -3.87 12.53
CA VAL A 267 1.13 -2.63 13.16
C VAL A 267 2.36 -2.07 12.42
N SER A 268 3.19 -2.95 11.85
CA SER A 268 4.50 -2.59 11.30
C SER A 268 4.54 -2.48 9.78
N LYS A 269 3.59 -3.08 9.07
CA LYS A 269 3.55 -3.06 7.61
C LYS A 269 2.39 -2.21 7.11
N LYS A 270 2.74 -1.14 6.40
CA LYS A 270 1.79 -0.21 5.78
C LYS A 270 2.26 0.08 4.36
N VAL A 271 1.33 0.32 3.48
CA VAL A 271 1.59 0.80 2.12
C VAL A 271 1.44 2.31 2.10
N HIS A 272 2.45 3.01 1.63
CA HIS A 272 2.43 4.44 1.39
C HIS A 272 2.01 4.69 -0.05
N MET A 273 0.84 5.27 -0.25
CA MET A 273 0.32 5.61 -1.57
C MET A 273 0.35 7.12 -1.79
N LEU A 274 1.02 7.56 -2.84
CA LEU A 274 0.98 8.94 -3.27
C LEU A 274 -0.31 9.19 -4.05
N ARG A 275 -1.05 10.21 -3.63
CA ARG A 275 -2.27 10.69 -4.29
C ARG A 275 -1.98 12.05 -4.92
N GLY A 276 -2.05 12.12 -6.24
CA GLY A 276 -1.68 13.33 -6.98
C GLY A 276 -2.83 14.33 -7.16
N ARG A 277 -4.08 13.89 -6.95
CA ARG A 277 -5.27 14.74 -6.93
C ARG A 277 -6.35 14.14 -6.03
N GLN A 278 -7.31 14.97 -5.64
CA GLN A 278 -8.49 14.49 -4.93
C GLN A 278 -9.47 13.87 -5.94
N VAL A 279 -9.69 12.57 -5.81
CA VAL A 279 -10.75 11.85 -6.51
C VAL A 279 -11.77 11.41 -5.48
N SER A 280 -13.04 11.71 -5.70
CA SER A 280 -14.11 11.28 -4.79
C SER A 280 -14.15 9.76 -4.70
N TYR A 281 -14.24 9.24 -3.48
CA TYR A 281 -14.45 7.80 -3.25
C TYR A 281 -15.67 7.27 -4.02
N PHE A 282 -16.73 8.07 -4.08
CA PHE A 282 -17.97 7.70 -4.79
C PHE A 282 -17.77 7.64 -6.31
N ASP A 283 -16.86 8.41 -6.89
CA ASP A 283 -16.53 8.32 -8.31
C ASP A 283 -15.73 7.04 -8.60
N ARG A 284 -14.80 6.65 -7.71
CA ARG A 284 -14.15 5.34 -7.77
C ARG A 284 -15.16 4.20 -7.66
N LEU A 285 -16.11 4.33 -6.73
CA LEU A 285 -17.14 3.31 -6.51
C LEU A 285 -18.04 3.11 -7.74
N LYS A 286 -18.39 4.19 -8.47
CA LYS A 286 -19.15 4.12 -9.73
C LYS A 286 -18.45 3.32 -10.82
N SER A 287 -17.13 3.19 -10.79
CA SER A 287 -16.39 2.39 -11.78
C SER A 287 -16.65 0.88 -11.65
N LEU A 288 -17.33 0.44 -10.58
CA LEU A 288 -17.66 -0.96 -10.35
C LEU A 288 -18.96 -1.41 -11.03
N PHE A 289 -19.74 -0.48 -11.60
CA PHE A 289 -21.04 -0.78 -12.24
C PHE A 289 -21.35 0.16 -13.40
#